data_012f213d9e57e9aa63f618da59d93d53
#
_entry.id   012f213d9e57e9aa63f618da59d93d53
#
_cell.length_a   1.000
_cell.length_b   1.000
_cell.length_c   1.000
_cell.angle_alpha   90.00
_cell.angle_beta   90.00
_cell.angle_gamma   90.00
#
_symmetry.space_group_name_H-M   'P 1'
#
loop_
_entity.id
_entity.type
_entity.pdbx_description
1 polymer ?
#
loop_
_entity_poly.entity_id
_entity_poly.type
_entity_poly.pdbx_seq_one_letter_code
_entity_poly.pdbx_strand_id
1 'polypeptide(L)'
;MKSDPLDVDFRVCWQPPHRPLNLTIGLRLPAILSLVLALALALAGCGGGGSGTDDRPPSDKVAYTAWKEWTRFGRATVVYGGQANGYTNRYGMTERSEPLSSRVGEYWAACGRPEWNGTSGKPWSGAFVTWVMLQSGYGASQFPREGRHGSYLSSLYDRQRASRGAPFVLHAPNEYSPKPGDLVCSGSAGPTWRHADPRTAQRRIDNTAAHCDIVTDVRGGYVHAVGGNVKDSVAMSLFPVDSRGRLMNVSGRPWLLVVEKRG
;
A
#
# COMPACT_ATOMS: atom_id res chain seq x y z
N MET A 1 -40.49 21.56 28.02
CA MET A 1 -40.70 22.97 27.63
C MET A 1 -39.52 23.44 26.81
N LYS A 2 -39.83 23.93 25.59
CA LYS A 2 -39.01 24.76 24.65
C LYS A 2 -37.81 24.05 24.05
N SER A 3 -37.59 24.06 22.78
CA SER A 3 -38.31 24.32 21.51
C SER A 3 -37.25 24.17 20.41
N ASP A 4 -37.51 23.35 19.40
CA ASP A 4 -36.90 23.52 18.07
C ASP A 4 -37.20 24.93 17.52
N PRO A 5 -36.38 25.45 16.60
CA PRO A 5 -36.45 25.12 15.18
C PRO A 5 -35.13 25.34 14.44
N LEU A 6 -34.84 24.83 13.27
CA LEU A 6 -35.22 25.31 11.95
C LEU A 6 -34.82 24.33 10.87
N ASP A 7 -35.84 23.87 10.21
CA ASP A 7 -35.87 23.27 8.89
C ASP A 7 -35.52 24.34 7.82
N VAL A 8 -34.58 24.12 6.93
CA VAL A 8 -34.41 24.96 5.74
C VAL A 8 -34.26 24.05 4.51
N ASP A 9 -35.40 23.89 3.86
CA ASP A 9 -35.58 23.31 2.53
C ASP A 9 -35.03 24.27 1.46
N PHE A 10 -34.02 23.87 0.69
CA PHE A 10 -33.57 24.54 -0.55
C PHE A 10 -33.71 23.64 -1.74
N ARG A 11 -34.95 23.54 -2.27
CA ARG A 11 -35.18 23.15 -3.66
C ARG A 11 -35.05 24.40 -4.53
N VAL A 12 -34.01 24.45 -5.36
CA VAL A 12 -33.94 25.39 -6.48
C VAL A 12 -34.00 24.61 -7.79
N CYS A 13 -35.16 24.69 -8.42
CA CYS A 13 -35.40 24.31 -9.80
C CYS A 13 -34.59 25.21 -10.74
N TRP A 14 -33.80 24.62 -11.63
CA TRP A 14 -33.28 25.34 -12.79
C TRP A 14 -33.84 24.73 -14.06
N GLN A 15 -34.63 25.53 -14.82
CA GLN A 15 -35.12 25.21 -16.16
C GLN A 15 -34.26 25.91 -17.21
N PRO A 16 -33.90 25.26 -18.33
CA PRO A 16 -33.22 25.93 -19.45
C PRO A 16 -34.23 26.58 -20.41
N PRO A 17 -33.89 27.72 -21.05
CA PRO A 17 -34.75 28.32 -22.06
C PRO A 17 -34.56 27.69 -23.45
N HIS A 18 -35.63 27.26 -24.03
CA HIS A 18 -35.72 26.96 -25.45
C HIS A 18 -35.83 28.24 -26.28
N ARG A 19 -35.06 28.35 -27.35
CA ARG A 19 -35.53 28.98 -28.62
C ARG A 19 -34.70 28.51 -29.82
N PRO A 20 -35.36 28.15 -30.94
CA PRO A 20 -34.70 27.78 -32.17
C PRO A 20 -34.47 29.03 -33.05
N LEU A 21 -33.38 29.04 -33.80
CA LEU A 21 -33.23 29.94 -34.94
C LEU A 21 -32.83 29.10 -36.16
N ASN A 22 -33.82 28.93 -37.02
CA ASN A 22 -33.64 28.52 -38.41
C ASN A 22 -32.96 29.66 -39.18
N LEU A 23 -31.86 29.40 -39.86
CA LEU A 23 -31.41 30.20 -40.95
C LEU A 23 -30.92 29.32 -42.10
N THR A 24 -31.76 29.17 -43.10
CA THR A 24 -31.47 28.59 -44.40
C THR A 24 -30.79 29.62 -45.27
N ILE A 25 -29.56 29.40 -45.70
CA ILE A 25 -28.97 30.11 -46.84
C ILE A 25 -28.28 29.06 -47.69
N GLY A 26 -28.88 28.81 -48.86
CA GLY A 26 -28.24 28.09 -49.92
C GLY A 26 -27.24 28.98 -50.66
N LEU A 27 -26.20 28.40 -51.20
CA LEU A 27 -25.78 28.52 -52.61
C LEU A 27 -24.36 28.02 -52.89
N ARG A 28 -24.31 27.11 -53.85
CA ARG A 28 -23.32 26.97 -54.94
C ARG A 28 -21.91 26.46 -54.61
N LEU A 29 -21.71 25.21 -55.03
CA LEU A 29 -20.41 24.69 -55.45
C LEU A 29 -19.83 25.47 -56.62
N PRO A 30 -18.47 25.56 -56.69
CA PRO A 30 -17.83 24.82 -57.77
C PRO A 30 -16.66 23.94 -57.25
N ALA A 31 -16.49 22.85 -57.98
CA ALA A 31 -15.42 21.90 -57.85
C ALA A 31 -14.06 22.53 -58.16
N ILE A 32 -13.08 22.37 -57.28
CA ILE A 32 -11.66 22.43 -57.64
C ILE A 32 -10.88 21.48 -56.72
N LEU A 33 -10.33 20.47 -57.36
CA LEU A 33 -9.03 19.88 -57.22
C LEU A 33 -8.56 19.38 -55.84
N SER A 34 -8.40 18.10 -55.81
CA SER A 34 -7.66 17.25 -54.86
C SER A 34 -6.38 17.88 -54.34
N LEU A 35 -6.31 18.07 -53.01
CA LEU A 35 -5.06 18.09 -52.29
C LEU A 35 -5.20 17.18 -51.08
N VAL A 36 -4.61 15.97 -51.19
CA VAL A 36 -4.44 15.06 -50.06
C VAL A 36 -3.46 15.70 -49.10
N LEU A 37 -3.96 16.42 -48.12
CA LEU A 37 -3.17 16.86 -47.00
C LEU A 37 -3.41 15.86 -45.84
N ALA A 38 -2.47 14.98 -45.67
CA ALA A 38 -2.42 14.11 -44.50
C ALA A 38 -2.25 14.98 -43.26
N LEU A 39 -3.37 15.37 -42.65
CA LEU A 39 -3.38 16.00 -41.33
C LEU A 39 -3.14 14.92 -40.30
N ALA A 40 -1.87 14.70 -39.95
CA ALA A 40 -1.51 13.97 -38.75
C ALA A 40 -2.10 14.73 -37.57
N LEU A 41 -3.26 14.30 -37.09
CA LEU A 41 -3.75 14.67 -35.77
C LEU A 41 -2.77 14.10 -34.76
N ALA A 42 -1.81 14.95 -34.34
CA ALA A 42 -1.13 14.76 -33.06
C ALA A 42 -2.21 14.88 -31.97
N LEU A 43 -2.75 13.76 -31.57
CA LEU A 43 -3.44 13.63 -30.29
C LEU A 43 -2.38 13.89 -29.19
N ALA A 44 -2.15 15.16 -28.92
CA ALA A 44 -1.56 15.57 -27.65
C ALA A 44 -2.54 15.13 -26.58
N GLY A 45 -2.39 13.89 -26.12
CA GLY A 45 -3.04 13.41 -24.92
C GLY A 45 -2.63 14.33 -23.79
N CYS A 46 -3.51 15.23 -23.37
CA CYS A 46 -3.42 15.87 -22.07
C CYS A 46 -3.42 14.72 -21.05
N GLY A 47 -2.23 14.28 -20.66
CA GLY A 47 -2.03 13.44 -19.51
C GLY A 47 -2.48 14.22 -18.29
N GLY A 48 -3.77 14.16 -17.99
CA GLY A 48 -4.30 14.56 -16.70
C GLY A 48 -3.55 13.74 -15.65
N GLY A 49 -2.66 14.38 -14.89
CA GLY A 49 -2.02 13.82 -13.72
C GLY A 49 -3.05 13.55 -12.63
N GLY A 50 -3.94 12.60 -12.88
CA GLY A 50 -4.73 11.99 -11.83
C GLY A 50 -3.80 11.14 -11.00
N SER A 51 -3.60 11.48 -9.72
CA SER A 51 -3.02 10.60 -8.70
C SER A 51 -3.97 9.44 -8.40
N GLY A 52 -4.51 8.80 -9.44
CA GLY A 52 -5.26 7.57 -9.33
C GLY A 52 -4.29 6.46 -8.97
N THR A 53 -4.54 5.79 -7.85
CA THR A 53 -3.94 4.48 -7.60
C THR A 53 -4.26 3.62 -8.81
N ASP A 54 -3.21 3.26 -9.59
CA ASP A 54 -3.38 2.32 -10.69
C ASP A 54 -3.89 1.01 -10.08
N ASP A 55 -5.14 0.66 -10.45
CA ASP A 55 -5.85 -0.50 -9.90
C ASP A 55 -5.34 -1.83 -10.48
N ARG A 56 -4.25 -1.79 -11.25
CA ARG A 56 -3.66 -3.01 -11.81
C ARG A 56 -3.10 -3.90 -10.71
N PRO A 57 -3.55 -5.17 -10.63
CA PRO A 57 -3.01 -6.10 -9.66
C PRO A 57 -1.52 -6.39 -9.93
N PRO A 58 -0.71 -6.52 -8.88
CA PRO A 58 0.69 -6.92 -9.00
C PRO A 58 0.84 -8.32 -9.62
N SER A 59 1.93 -8.56 -10.35
CA SER A 59 2.27 -9.88 -10.89
C SER A 59 2.96 -10.78 -9.86
N ASP A 60 3.67 -10.22 -8.89
CA ASP A 60 4.28 -10.98 -7.79
C ASP A 60 3.21 -11.53 -6.86
N LYS A 61 3.34 -12.81 -6.46
CA LYS A 61 2.31 -13.52 -5.68
C LYS A 61 2.14 -12.95 -4.27
N VAL A 62 3.22 -12.54 -3.60
CA VAL A 62 3.17 -11.93 -2.26
C VAL A 62 2.52 -10.56 -2.34
N ALA A 63 2.98 -9.74 -3.28
CA ALA A 63 2.42 -8.43 -3.56
C ALA A 63 0.92 -8.51 -3.93
N TYR A 64 0.55 -9.45 -4.79
CA TYR A 64 -0.85 -9.68 -5.19
C TYR A 64 -1.74 -10.09 -4.01
N THR A 65 -1.24 -10.98 -3.14
CA THR A 65 -1.99 -11.42 -1.96
C THR A 65 -2.25 -10.25 -1.01
N ALA A 66 -1.24 -9.43 -0.75
CA ALA A 66 -1.38 -8.21 0.07
C ALA A 66 -2.33 -7.18 -0.59
N TRP A 67 -2.21 -6.96 -1.90
CA TRP A 67 -3.06 -6.06 -2.67
C TRP A 67 -4.54 -6.49 -2.62
N LYS A 68 -4.85 -7.79 -2.69
CA LYS A 68 -6.21 -8.31 -2.52
C LYS A 68 -6.80 -7.96 -1.16
N GLU A 69 -6.02 -8.08 -0.08
CA GLU A 69 -6.49 -7.74 1.26
C GLU A 69 -6.72 -6.22 1.40
N TRP A 70 -5.84 -5.38 0.86
CA TRP A 70 -6.06 -3.94 0.79
C TRP A 70 -7.37 -3.60 0.06
N THR A 71 -7.66 -4.27 -1.07
CA THR A 71 -8.92 -4.11 -1.79
C THR A 71 -10.11 -4.55 -0.95
N ARG A 72 -10.01 -5.68 -0.23
CA ARG A 72 -11.03 -6.19 0.69
C ARG A 72 -11.36 -5.21 1.81
N PHE A 73 -10.34 -4.53 2.35
CA PHE A 73 -10.47 -3.55 3.42
C PHE A 73 -10.83 -2.13 2.93
N GLY A 74 -11.31 -1.98 1.69
CA GLY A 74 -11.84 -0.71 1.18
C GLY A 74 -10.77 0.28 0.72
N ARG A 75 -9.56 -0.17 0.43
CA ARG A 75 -8.48 0.62 -0.20
C ARG A 75 -8.04 1.85 0.61
N ALA A 76 -7.97 1.72 1.94
CA ALA A 76 -7.42 2.77 2.78
C ALA A 76 -5.97 3.07 2.37
N THR A 77 -5.60 4.36 2.33
CA THR A 77 -4.29 4.80 1.82
C THR A 77 -3.68 5.86 2.73
N VAL A 78 -2.36 5.76 2.95
CA VAL A 78 -1.55 6.76 3.66
C VAL A 78 -0.46 7.26 2.72
N VAL A 79 -0.36 8.57 2.52
CA VAL A 79 0.71 9.19 1.73
C VAL A 79 1.71 9.84 2.68
N TYR A 80 2.98 9.44 2.58
CA TYR A 80 4.08 9.98 3.37
C TYR A 80 4.91 10.99 2.56
N GLY A 81 5.64 11.86 3.25
CA GLY A 81 6.60 12.78 2.63
C GLY A 81 6.10 14.19 2.35
N GLY A 82 4.85 14.54 2.74
CA GLY A 82 4.34 15.90 2.78
C GLY A 82 4.58 16.60 4.13
N GLN A 83 4.03 17.81 4.29
CA GLN A 83 4.04 18.53 5.58
C GLN A 83 3.29 17.76 6.68
N ALA A 84 2.26 17.00 6.28
CA ALA A 84 1.56 16.03 7.12
C ALA A 84 1.27 14.77 6.31
N ASN A 85 1.25 13.61 6.98
CA ASN A 85 0.88 12.37 6.32
C ASN A 85 -0.62 12.39 5.99
N GLY A 86 -0.96 12.26 4.71
CA GLY A 86 -2.35 12.16 4.25
C GLY A 86 -2.92 10.76 4.55
N TYR A 87 -4.11 10.67 5.12
CA TYR A 87 -4.83 9.40 5.30
C TYR A 87 -6.20 9.48 4.65
N THR A 88 -6.53 8.45 3.87
CA THR A 88 -7.85 8.31 3.23
C THR A 88 -8.39 6.91 3.52
N ASN A 89 -9.58 6.84 4.12
CA ASN A 89 -10.36 5.62 4.26
C ASN A 89 -11.79 5.93 3.81
N ARG A 90 -12.00 5.87 2.51
CA ARG A 90 -13.25 6.32 1.85
C ARG A 90 -14.49 5.59 2.35
N TYR A 91 -14.36 4.34 2.76
CA TYR A 91 -15.48 3.49 3.14
C TYR A 91 -15.57 3.27 4.66
N GLY A 92 -14.68 3.88 5.46
CA GLY A 92 -14.68 3.71 6.92
C GLY A 92 -14.45 2.27 7.41
N MET A 93 -13.94 1.39 6.54
CA MET A 93 -13.78 -0.05 6.87
C MET A 93 -12.62 -0.26 7.83
N THR A 94 -12.89 -0.91 8.96
CA THR A 94 -11.92 -1.18 10.01
C THR A 94 -11.97 -2.63 10.47
N GLU A 95 -10.96 -3.04 11.24
CA GLU A 95 -10.84 -4.36 11.85
C GLU A 95 -12.02 -4.78 12.75
N ARG A 96 -12.80 -3.81 13.25
CA ARG A 96 -13.90 -4.06 14.20
C ARG A 96 -15.21 -4.42 13.52
N SER A 97 -15.32 -4.18 12.22
CA SER A 97 -16.54 -4.44 11.45
C SER A 97 -16.53 -5.86 10.87
N GLU A 98 -17.63 -6.58 10.95
CA GLU A 98 -17.77 -7.82 10.20
C GLU A 98 -18.01 -7.52 8.70
N PRO A 99 -17.47 -8.35 7.78
CA PRO A 99 -16.72 -9.59 8.02
C PRO A 99 -15.19 -9.40 8.26
N LEU A 100 -14.70 -8.16 8.45
CA LEU A 100 -13.27 -7.88 8.54
C LEU A 100 -12.66 -8.33 9.86
N SER A 101 -13.43 -8.26 10.96
CA SER A 101 -12.98 -8.80 12.25
C SER A 101 -12.65 -10.29 12.17
N SER A 102 -13.55 -11.08 11.58
CA SER A 102 -13.32 -12.51 11.32
C SER A 102 -12.12 -12.73 10.40
N ARG A 103 -11.91 -11.85 9.40
CA ARG A 103 -10.75 -11.90 8.53
C ARG A 103 -9.44 -11.68 9.27
N VAL A 104 -9.37 -10.76 10.22
CA VAL A 104 -8.22 -10.59 11.11
C VAL A 104 -7.98 -11.85 11.96
N GLY A 105 -9.05 -12.56 12.33
CA GLY A 105 -8.97 -13.87 12.99
C GLY A 105 -8.21 -14.90 12.16
N GLU A 106 -8.40 -14.93 10.83
CA GLU A 106 -7.63 -15.81 9.95
C GLU A 106 -6.12 -15.46 9.94
N TYR A 107 -5.75 -14.17 10.05
CA TYR A 107 -4.34 -13.78 10.17
C TYR A 107 -3.74 -14.31 11.48
N TRP A 108 -4.46 -14.19 12.58
CA TRP A 108 -4.03 -14.71 13.88
C TRP A 108 -3.94 -16.24 13.89
N ALA A 109 -4.88 -16.94 13.27
CA ALA A 109 -4.84 -18.39 13.15
C ALA A 109 -3.58 -18.88 12.42
N ALA A 110 -3.07 -18.14 11.43
CA ALA A 110 -1.80 -18.43 10.74
C ALA A 110 -0.58 -18.41 11.69
N CYS A 111 -0.69 -17.68 12.81
CA CYS A 111 0.32 -17.60 13.87
C CYS A 111 0.01 -18.49 15.09
N GLY A 112 -0.98 -19.39 14.98
CA GLY A 112 -1.38 -20.29 16.08
C GLY A 112 -2.18 -19.60 17.20
N ARG A 113 -2.88 -18.51 16.87
CA ARG A 113 -3.73 -17.73 17.79
C ARG A 113 -5.18 -17.63 17.30
N PRO A 114 -5.88 -18.78 17.10
CA PRO A 114 -7.24 -18.76 16.55
C PRO A 114 -8.28 -18.11 17.48
N GLU A 115 -7.92 -17.86 18.74
CA GLU A 115 -8.77 -17.19 19.73
C GLU A 115 -8.83 -15.65 19.56
N TRP A 116 -7.99 -15.06 18.71
CA TRP A 116 -7.95 -13.64 18.48
C TRP A 116 -8.54 -13.24 17.12
N ASN A 117 -9.15 -12.06 17.07
CA ASN A 117 -9.74 -11.45 15.87
C ASN A 117 -9.57 -9.91 15.87
N GLY A 118 -10.26 -9.20 15.00
CA GLY A 118 -10.17 -7.74 14.90
C GLY A 118 -10.65 -6.99 16.14
N THR A 119 -11.48 -7.59 16.99
CA THR A 119 -11.97 -6.96 18.22
C THR A 119 -11.11 -7.26 19.45
N SER A 120 -10.08 -8.09 19.31
CA SER A 120 -9.24 -8.53 20.44
C SER A 120 -8.28 -7.47 20.98
N GLY A 121 -8.19 -6.29 20.35
CA GLY A 121 -7.31 -5.19 20.78
C GLY A 121 -5.81 -5.54 20.73
N LYS A 122 -5.43 -6.52 19.92
CA LYS A 122 -4.04 -6.96 19.74
C LYS A 122 -3.46 -6.40 18.43
N PRO A 123 -2.20 -5.87 18.42
CA PRO A 123 -1.55 -5.43 17.19
C PRO A 123 -1.32 -6.60 16.24
N TRP A 124 -2.05 -6.66 15.13
CA TRP A 124 -2.07 -7.81 14.22
C TRP A 124 -1.27 -7.63 12.93
N SER A 125 -0.48 -6.54 12.82
CA SER A 125 0.31 -6.27 11.60
C SER A 125 1.30 -7.38 11.26
N GLY A 126 1.95 -7.99 12.27
CA GLY A 126 2.84 -9.13 12.06
C GLY A 126 2.11 -10.39 11.64
N ALA A 127 0.93 -10.64 12.21
CA ALA A 127 0.06 -11.75 11.83
C ALA A 127 -0.42 -11.63 10.36
N PHE A 128 -0.74 -10.40 9.92
CA PHE A 128 -1.06 -10.12 8.51
C PHE A 128 0.08 -10.53 7.58
N VAL A 129 1.32 -10.07 7.84
CA VAL A 129 2.47 -10.43 6.99
C VAL A 129 2.68 -11.94 6.96
N THR A 130 2.64 -12.60 8.11
CA THR A 130 2.77 -14.06 8.21
C THR A 130 1.70 -14.79 7.41
N TRP A 131 0.46 -14.34 7.50
CA TRP A 131 -0.65 -14.91 6.72
C TRP A 131 -0.43 -14.72 5.22
N VAL A 132 -0.04 -13.52 4.77
CA VAL A 132 0.25 -13.25 3.35
C VAL A 132 1.36 -14.17 2.84
N MET A 133 2.46 -14.33 3.58
CA MET A 133 3.55 -15.22 3.19
C MET A 133 3.07 -16.68 3.07
N LEU A 134 2.27 -17.15 4.02
CA LEU A 134 1.69 -18.49 3.98
C LEU A 134 0.78 -18.69 2.76
N GLN A 135 -0.14 -17.76 2.48
CA GLN A 135 -1.02 -17.79 1.31
C GLN A 135 -0.24 -17.72 -0.02
N SER A 136 0.94 -17.12 0.01
CA SER A 136 1.84 -17.03 -1.13
C SER A 136 2.68 -18.29 -1.34
N GLY A 137 2.59 -19.28 -0.44
CA GLY A 137 3.23 -20.58 -0.57
C GLY A 137 4.54 -20.75 0.22
N TYR A 138 4.89 -19.76 1.06
CA TYR A 138 6.06 -19.90 1.94
C TYR A 138 5.73 -20.72 3.18
N GLY A 139 6.37 -21.88 3.32
CA GLY A 139 6.26 -22.72 4.51
C GLY A 139 6.99 -22.15 5.73
N ALA A 140 6.73 -22.71 6.92
CA ALA A 140 7.36 -22.28 8.17
C ALA A 140 8.91 -22.37 8.16
N SER A 141 9.48 -23.27 7.36
CA SER A 141 10.93 -23.36 7.14
C SER A 141 11.50 -22.18 6.34
N GLN A 142 10.69 -21.52 5.51
CA GLN A 142 11.09 -20.37 4.70
C GLN A 142 10.75 -19.06 5.40
N PHE A 143 9.50 -18.88 5.87
CA PHE A 143 9.06 -17.72 6.62
C PHE A 143 8.43 -18.15 7.97
N PRO A 144 8.93 -17.65 9.13
CA PRO A 144 8.43 -18.05 10.45
C PRO A 144 6.96 -17.66 10.68
N ARG A 145 6.22 -18.50 11.40
CA ARG A 145 4.82 -18.24 11.75
C ARG A 145 4.71 -17.45 13.04
N GLU A 146 5.05 -16.16 12.97
CA GLU A 146 5.12 -15.27 14.12
C GLU A 146 4.17 -14.08 13.95
N GLY A 147 3.42 -13.75 15.02
CA GLY A 147 2.53 -12.59 15.03
C GLY A 147 3.24 -11.27 15.33
N ARG A 148 4.55 -11.29 15.64
CA ARG A 148 5.37 -10.13 15.98
C ARG A 148 6.48 -9.94 14.95
N HIS A 149 6.61 -8.72 14.42
CA HIS A 149 7.61 -8.42 13.38
C HIS A 149 9.04 -8.73 13.84
N GLY A 150 9.44 -8.27 15.04
CA GLY A 150 10.79 -8.52 15.55
C GLY A 150 11.15 -10.01 15.57
N SER A 151 10.22 -10.88 15.95
CA SER A 151 10.46 -12.33 16.06
C SER A 151 10.75 -12.98 14.70
N TYR A 152 9.91 -12.73 13.67
CA TYR A 152 10.21 -13.31 12.36
C TYR A 152 11.44 -12.67 11.70
N LEU A 153 11.65 -11.35 11.88
CA LEU A 153 12.83 -10.67 11.34
C LEU A 153 14.13 -11.21 11.93
N SER A 154 14.17 -11.42 13.25
CA SER A 154 15.28 -12.03 13.97
C SER A 154 15.56 -13.45 13.42
N SER A 155 14.54 -14.26 13.24
CA SER A 155 14.67 -15.60 12.65
C SER A 155 15.16 -15.57 11.19
N LEU A 156 14.69 -14.62 10.37
CA LEU A 156 15.15 -14.45 8.99
C LEU A 156 16.62 -14.01 8.95
N TYR A 157 17.05 -13.14 9.89
CA TYR A 157 18.43 -12.74 10.03
C TYR A 157 19.35 -13.93 10.31
N ASP A 158 18.96 -14.84 11.21
CA ASP A 158 19.74 -16.05 11.50
C ASP A 158 19.82 -16.99 10.30
N ARG A 159 18.71 -17.18 9.58
CA ARG A 159 18.67 -18.01 8.36
C ARG A 159 19.56 -17.47 7.24
N GLN A 160 19.54 -16.16 7.03
CA GLN A 160 20.42 -15.48 6.07
C GLN A 160 21.89 -15.71 6.38
N ARG A 161 22.26 -15.74 7.67
CA ARG A 161 23.63 -15.99 8.11
C ARG A 161 24.03 -17.46 8.00
N ALA A 162 23.10 -18.36 8.19
CA ALA A 162 23.30 -19.80 8.05
C ALA A 162 23.40 -20.28 6.61
N SER A 163 22.79 -19.57 5.65
CA SER A 163 22.74 -19.99 4.25
C SER A 163 22.77 -18.80 3.28
N ARG A 164 23.71 -18.86 2.29
CA ARG A 164 23.73 -17.90 1.17
C ARG A 164 22.51 -17.98 0.27
N GLY A 165 21.83 -19.12 0.25
CA GLY A 165 20.60 -19.37 -0.50
C GLY A 165 19.32 -19.09 0.30
N ALA A 166 19.40 -18.30 1.40
CA ALA A 166 18.20 -17.93 2.17
C ALA A 166 17.19 -17.22 1.26
N PRO A 167 15.90 -17.61 1.34
CA PRO A 167 14.85 -17.02 0.49
C PRO A 167 14.52 -15.57 0.85
N PHE A 168 14.95 -15.10 2.02
CA PHE A 168 14.79 -13.73 2.49
C PHE A 168 16.11 -13.18 3.02
N VAL A 169 16.46 -11.96 2.60
CA VAL A 169 17.70 -11.30 2.98
C VAL A 169 17.43 -9.90 3.50
N LEU A 170 18.00 -9.56 4.66
CA LEU A 170 17.85 -8.27 5.31
C LEU A 170 18.94 -7.31 4.82
N HIS A 171 18.54 -6.12 4.40
CA HIS A 171 19.40 -5.02 3.97
C HIS A 171 19.16 -3.77 4.82
N ALA A 172 20.18 -2.92 4.95
CA ALA A 172 19.95 -1.57 5.47
C ALA A 172 19.11 -0.77 4.45
N PRO A 173 18.26 0.18 4.92
CA PRO A 173 17.33 0.89 4.05
C PRO A 173 17.98 1.68 2.91
N ASN A 174 19.24 2.12 3.11
CA ASN A 174 20.02 2.88 2.13
C ASN A 174 20.88 2.01 1.21
N GLU A 175 20.86 0.69 1.35
CA GLU A 175 21.67 -0.26 0.58
C GLU A 175 20.89 -0.99 -0.51
N TYR A 176 19.55 -0.99 -0.43
CA TYR A 176 18.72 -1.78 -1.32
C TYR A 176 17.47 -1.00 -1.76
N SER A 177 17.11 -1.16 -3.03
CA SER A 177 15.90 -0.58 -3.63
C SER A 177 14.79 -1.61 -3.61
N PRO A 178 13.71 -1.41 -2.83
CA PRO A 178 12.65 -2.39 -2.68
C PRO A 178 11.94 -2.73 -4.00
N LYS A 179 11.47 -3.97 -4.12
CA LYS A 179 10.74 -4.51 -5.26
C LYS A 179 9.42 -5.15 -4.81
N PRO A 180 8.43 -5.35 -5.70
CA PRO A 180 7.22 -6.07 -5.36
C PRO A 180 7.49 -7.44 -4.71
N GLY A 181 6.84 -7.71 -3.58
CA GLY A 181 7.04 -8.89 -2.74
C GLY A 181 8.00 -8.71 -1.57
N ASP A 182 8.84 -7.68 -1.58
CA ASP A 182 9.74 -7.35 -0.46
C ASP A 182 8.96 -6.77 0.74
N LEU A 183 9.63 -6.71 1.91
CA LEU A 183 9.10 -6.00 3.08
C LEU A 183 9.90 -4.71 3.32
N VAL A 184 9.21 -3.62 3.58
CA VAL A 184 9.79 -2.38 4.10
C VAL A 184 9.42 -2.23 5.57
N CYS A 185 10.42 -2.18 6.44
CA CYS A 185 10.21 -2.26 7.89
C CYS A 185 10.72 -1.01 8.59
N SER A 186 9.86 -0.39 9.41
CA SER A 186 10.21 0.68 10.34
C SER A 186 10.36 0.12 11.76
N GLY A 187 11.14 0.82 12.60
CA GLY A 187 11.32 0.44 14.01
C GLY A 187 12.13 1.47 14.77
N SER A 188 11.84 1.65 16.05
CA SER A 188 12.42 2.69 16.90
C SER A 188 13.96 2.62 17.05
N ALA A 189 14.54 1.42 16.87
CA ALA A 189 15.99 1.24 16.95
C ALA A 189 16.74 1.73 15.70
N GLY A 190 16.06 2.03 14.59
CA GLY A 190 16.71 2.34 13.30
C GLY A 190 17.61 1.20 12.82
N PRO A 191 18.52 1.42 11.86
CA PRO A 191 19.38 0.38 11.28
C PRO A 191 20.63 0.07 12.13
N THR A 192 20.61 0.33 13.43
CA THR A 192 21.77 0.15 14.33
C THR A 192 22.24 -1.31 14.45
N TRP A 193 21.41 -2.28 14.07
CA TRP A 193 21.77 -3.69 13.99
C TRP A 193 22.88 -3.97 12.96
N ARG A 194 23.00 -3.14 11.95
CA ARG A 194 23.89 -3.35 10.79
C ARG A 194 25.37 -3.42 11.16
N HIS A 195 25.78 -2.66 12.17
CA HIS A 195 27.18 -2.58 12.61
C HIS A 195 27.45 -3.31 13.93
N ALA A 196 26.46 -4.05 14.44
CA ALA A 196 26.61 -4.84 15.65
C ALA A 196 27.17 -6.25 15.35
N ASP A 197 27.78 -6.89 16.37
CA ASP A 197 28.06 -8.32 16.27
C ASP A 197 26.75 -9.11 16.08
N PRO A 198 26.82 -10.33 15.52
CA PRO A 198 25.63 -11.06 15.11
C PRO A 198 24.58 -11.30 16.22
N ARG A 199 25.01 -11.60 17.43
CA ARG A 199 24.10 -11.84 18.56
C ARG A 199 23.42 -10.55 19.01
N THR A 200 24.17 -9.46 19.03
CA THR A 200 23.64 -8.13 19.35
C THR A 200 22.70 -7.64 18.26
N ALA A 201 23.04 -7.84 16.97
CA ALA A 201 22.17 -7.52 15.85
C ALA A 201 20.83 -8.25 15.94
N GLN A 202 20.85 -9.56 16.17
CA GLN A 202 19.67 -10.38 16.36
C GLN A 202 18.79 -9.85 17.51
N ARG A 203 19.40 -9.61 18.70
CA ARG A 203 18.64 -9.07 19.84
C ARG A 203 18.04 -7.69 19.57
N ARG A 204 18.76 -6.81 18.87
CA ARG A 204 18.25 -5.48 18.49
C ARG A 204 17.04 -5.58 17.55
N ILE A 205 17.11 -6.47 16.58
CA ILE A 205 15.98 -6.75 15.65
C ILE A 205 14.80 -7.32 16.43
N ASP A 206 15.02 -8.37 17.25
CA ASP A 206 13.95 -9.03 18.00
C ASP A 206 13.25 -8.08 18.98
N ASN A 207 14.00 -7.29 19.74
CA ASN A 207 13.44 -6.39 20.77
C ASN A 207 12.87 -5.08 20.23
N THR A 208 13.03 -4.79 18.93
CA THR A 208 12.49 -3.57 18.34
C THR A 208 10.98 -3.65 18.18
N ALA A 209 10.26 -2.62 18.61
CA ALA A 209 8.90 -2.39 18.20
C ALA A 209 8.91 -2.02 16.71
N ALA A 210 8.68 -3.02 15.85
CA ALA A 210 8.75 -2.88 14.41
C ALA A 210 7.37 -2.95 13.76
N HIS A 211 7.27 -2.36 12.57
CA HIS A 211 6.14 -2.52 11.66
C HIS A 211 6.66 -2.73 10.25
N CYS A 212 6.14 -3.72 9.53
CA CYS A 212 6.51 -4.00 8.16
C CYS A 212 5.29 -3.93 7.24
N ASP A 213 5.48 -3.33 6.07
CA ASP A 213 4.54 -3.31 4.97
C ASP A 213 5.12 -4.12 3.80
N ILE A 214 4.26 -4.78 3.02
CA ILE A 214 4.62 -5.59 1.84
C ILE A 214 4.60 -4.70 0.61
N VAL A 215 5.70 -4.60 -0.10
CA VAL A 215 5.80 -3.82 -1.34
C VAL A 215 4.91 -4.44 -2.41
N THR A 216 4.00 -3.66 -2.97
CA THR A 216 3.11 -4.08 -4.05
C THR A 216 3.52 -3.49 -5.40
N ASP A 217 4.14 -2.32 -5.40
CA ASP A 217 4.61 -1.64 -6.61
C ASP A 217 5.68 -0.59 -6.27
N VAL A 218 6.46 -0.19 -7.29
CA VAL A 218 7.39 0.95 -7.20
C VAL A 218 7.19 1.79 -8.46
N ARG A 219 6.56 2.95 -8.31
CA ARG A 219 6.24 3.85 -9.43
C ARG A 219 6.00 5.28 -8.96
N GLY A 220 6.07 6.23 -9.89
CA GLY A 220 5.77 7.64 -9.62
C GLY A 220 6.64 8.27 -8.52
N GLY A 221 7.85 7.73 -8.27
CA GLY A 221 8.71 8.20 -7.18
C GLY A 221 8.33 7.67 -5.79
N TYR A 222 7.48 6.62 -5.73
CA TYR A 222 7.02 6.02 -4.47
C TYR A 222 7.13 4.50 -4.49
N VAL A 223 7.46 3.93 -3.34
CA VAL A 223 7.14 2.56 -2.98
C VAL A 223 5.70 2.53 -2.49
N HIS A 224 4.88 1.70 -3.12
CA HIS A 224 3.52 1.38 -2.69
C HIS A 224 3.59 0.10 -1.86
N ALA A 225 3.28 0.16 -0.58
CA ALA A 225 3.37 -0.99 0.31
C ALA A 225 2.11 -1.17 1.15
N VAL A 226 1.66 -2.41 1.31
CA VAL A 226 0.45 -2.75 2.04
C VAL A 226 0.79 -3.35 3.40
N GLY A 227 0.26 -2.74 4.46
CA GLY A 227 0.41 -3.18 5.84
C GLY A 227 -0.92 -3.49 6.52
N GLY A 228 -0.89 -4.47 7.42
CA GLY A 228 -1.99 -4.74 8.34
C GLY A 228 -1.92 -3.85 9.59
N ASN A 229 -3.06 -3.59 10.21
CA ASN A 229 -3.20 -2.76 11.40
C ASN A 229 -2.68 -1.31 11.23
N VAL A 230 -2.80 -0.78 10.02
CA VAL A 230 -2.50 0.62 9.72
C VAL A 230 -3.79 1.41 9.89
N LYS A 231 -3.89 2.19 10.98
CA LYS A 231 -5.13 2.92 11.33
C LYS A 231 -6.35 1.96 11.41
N ASP A 232 -6.18 0.86 12.13
CA ASP A 232 -7.19 -0.19 12.35
C ASP A 232 -7.71 -0.85 11.06
N SER A 233 -6.89 -0.88 10.00
CA SER A 233 -7.26 -1.41 8.68
C SER A 233 -6.08 -2.09 8.00
N VAL A 234 -6.32 -2.73 6.85
CA VAL A 234 -5.27 -3.01 5.86
C VAL A 234 -5.19 -1.78 4.95
N ALA A 235 -4.07 -1.08 4.99
CA ALA A 235 -3.89 0.13 4.22
C ALA A 235 -2.64 0.08 3.33
N MET A 236 -2.70 0.81 2.22
CA MET A 236 -1.55 1.06 1.36
C MET A 236 -0.83 2.31 1.83
N SER A 237 0.46 2.18 2.09
CA SER A 237 1.37 3.28 2.41
C SER A 237 2.18 3.64 1.17
N LEU A 238 2.24 4.93 0.82
CA LEU A 238 3.07 5.47 -0.26
C LEU A 238 4.30 6.14 0.36
N PHE A 239 5.47 5.54 0.18
CA PHE A 239 6.73 6.04 0.73
C PHE A 239 7.59 6.62 -0.39
N PRO A 240 8.06 7.89 -0.30
CA PRO A 240 8.90 8.49 -1.33
C PRO A 240 10.25 7.76 -1.40
N VAL A 241 10.79 7.68 -2.63
CA VAL A 241 12.12 7.12 -2.90
C VAL A 241 13.04 8.13 -3.55
N ASP A 242 14.35 7.93 -3.35
CA ASP A 242 15.39 8.73 -4.02
C ASP A 242 15.54 8.33 -5.50
N SER A 243 16.43 9.01 -6.22
CA SER A 243 16.73 8.74 -7.65
C SER A 243 17.26 7.33 -7.92
N ARG A 244 17.67 6.59 -6.88
CA ARG A 244 18.12 5.19 -6.95
C ARG A 244 17.03 4.21 -6.53
N GLY A 245 15.80 4.70 -6.25
CA GLY A 245 14.68 3.87 -5.80
C GLY A 245 14.75 3.43 -4.33
N ARG A 246 15.62 4.03 -3.49
CA ARG A 246 15.75 3.69 -2.07
C ARG A 246 14.84 4.56 -1.22
N LEU A 247 14.37 4.02 -0.12
CA LEU A 247 13.46 4.70 0.80
C LEU A 247 14.06 6.01 1.33
N MET A 248 13.31 7.09 1.20
CA MET A 248 13.62 8.36 1.86
C MET A 248 13.09 8.38 3.29
N ASN A 249 13.75 9.15 4.17
CA ASN A 249 13.25 9.34 5.53
C ASN A 249 11.91 10.07 5.53
N VAL A 250 10.97 9.57 6.30
CA VAL A 250 9.64 10.17 6.47
C VAL A 250 9.26 10.23 7.94
N SER A 251 8.45 11.21 8.31
CA SER A 251 7.97 11.35 9.68
C SER A 251 7.10 10.16 10.09
N GLY A 252 7.31 9.66 11.30
CA GLY A 252 6.53 8.55 11.88
C GLY A 252 6.90 7.16 11.37
N ARG A 253 7.92 7.03 10.50
CA ARG A 253 8.42 5.74 9.99
C ARG A 253 9.96 5.71 9.99
N PRO A 254 10.62 5.66 11.16
CA PRO A 254 12.07 5.49 11.21
C PRO A 254 12.43 4.12 10.64
N TRP A 255 13.16 4.11 9.53
CA TRP A 255 13.47 2.87 8.82
C TRP A 255 14.42 1.97 9.62
N LEU A 256 14.04 0.71 9.76
CA LEU A 256 14.83 -0.34 10.40
C LEU A 256 15.63 -1.14 9.36
N LEU A 257 14.94 -1.70 8.37
CA LEU A 257 15.53 -2.57 7.34
C LEU A 257 14.53 -2.77 6.18
N VAL A 258 15.07 -3.33 5.09
CA VAL A 258 14.30 -3.91 3.98
C VAL A 258 14.58 -5.40 3.95
N VAL A 259 13.54 -6.23 3.76
CA VAL A 259 13.68 -7.67 3.52
C VAL A 259 13.49 -7.93 2.04
N GLU A 260 14.57 -8.29 1.35
CA GLU A 260 14.55 -8.77 -0.03
C GLU A 260 13.94 -10.18 -0.06
N LYS A 261 12.93 -10.37 -0.88
CA LYS A 261 12.39 -11.69 -1.24
C LYS A 261 13.16 -12.23 -2.45
N ARG A 262 13.78 -13.40 -2.31
CA ARG A 262 14.50 -14.11 -3.37
C ARG A 262 13.70 -15.33 -3.83
N GLY A 263 13.33 -15.37 -5.10
CA GLY A 263 12.58 -16.49 -5.67
C GLY A 263 11.07 -16.34 -5.69
#